data_16f7cace8e415711b611866a7f992241
#
_entry.id   16f7cace8e415711b611866a7f992241
#
_cell.length_a   1.000
_cell.length_b   1.000
_cell.length_c   1.000
_cell.angle_alpha   90.00
_cell.angle_beta   90.00
_cell.angle_gamma   90.00
#
_symmetry.space_group_name_H-M   'P 1'
#
loop_
_entity.id
_entity.type
_entity.pdbx_description
1 polymer ?
#
loop_
_entity_poly.entity_id
_entity_poly.type
_entity_poly.pdbx_seq_one_letter_code
_entity_poly.pdbx_strand_id
1 'polypeptide(L)'
;MNADQFFEMEPDTKVNGEESIYDRLAKVNVNKYTEKKGQFTYLSWAYAVQELLKAAPNATWEIHLFDVDGDQCPYMRTPAGYFVQVTLTVNDVPRTQVHPVLDFRNQPVNTPNAFDINTAIQRCLTKAIALQGLGLYIYAGEDLPPE
;
A
#
# COMPACT_ATOMS: atom_id res chain seq x y z
N MET A 1 -8.20 -30.82 -8.09
CA MET A 1 -9.11 -29.66 -8.21
C MET A 1 -9.21 -29.27 -9.69
N ASN A 2 -10.41 -29.15 -10.21
CA ASN A 2 -10.59 -28.73 -11.59
C ASN A 2 -10.56 -27.20 -11.69
N ALA A 3 -10.53 -26.67 -12.91
CA ALA A 3 -10.44 -25.22 -13.15
C ALA A 3 -11.62 -24.46 -12.57
N ASP A 4 -12.82 -25.04 -12.64
CA ASP A 4 -14.04 -24.39 -12.13
C ASP A 4 -14.00 -24.22 -10.61
N GLN A 5 -13.51 -25.22 -9.90
CA GLN A 5 -13.33 -25.13 -8.44
C GLN A 5 -12.30 -24.08 -8.06
N PHE A 6 -11.26 -23.93 -8.86
CA PHE A 6 -10.23 -22.91 -8.61
C PHE A 6 -10.80 -21.50 -8.71
N PHE A 7 -11.64 -21.23 -9.73
CA PHE A 7 -12.24 -19.90 -9.92
C PHE A 7 -13.31 -19.57 -8.88
N GLU A 8 -13.88 -20.56 -8.21
CA GLU A 8 -14.86 -20.35 -7.15
C GLU A 8 -14.23 -20.02 -5.81
N MET A 9 -12.91 -20.18 -5.67
CA MET A 9 -12.19 -19.96 -4.41
C MET A 9 -11.50 -18.59 -4.42
N GLU A 10 -12.20 -17.57 -3.95
CA GLU A 10 -11.63 -16.23 -3.76
C GLU A 10 -11.20 -16.06 -2.31
N PRO A 11 -9.94 -15.64 -2.06
CA PRO A 11 -9.40 -15.58 -0.69
C PRO A 11 -10.14 -14.62 0.23
N ASP A 12 -10.77 -13.58 -0.31
CA ASP A 12 -11.42 -12.53 0.47
C ASP A 12 -12.95 -12.68 0.53
N THR A 13 -13.49 -13.80 0.05
CA THR A 13 -14.93 -14.01 0.12
C THR A 13 -15.35 -14.40 1.53
N LYS A 14 -16.61 -14.12 1.85
CA LYS A 14 -17.19 -14.54 3.12
C LYS A 14 -17.22 -16.06 3.21
N VAL A 15 -16.68 -16.58 4.28
CA VAL A 15 -16.72 -18.01 4.60
C VAL A 15 -17.62 -18.19 5.81
N ASN A 16 -18.64 -19.07 5.69
CA ASN A 16 -19.60 -19.35 6.77
C ASN A 16 -20.32 -18.09 7.28
N GLY A 17 -20.60 -17.14 6.38
CA GLY A 17 -21.29 -15.90 6.74
C GLY A 17 -20.41 -14.83 7.37
N GLU A 18 -19.13 -15.09 7.53
CA GLU A 18 -18.20 -14.11 8.06
C GLU A 18 -17.83 -13.05 7.01
N GLU A 19 -17.57 -11.84 7.50
CA GLU A 19 -17.16 -10.72 6.67
C GLU A 19 -15.75 -10.93 6.11
N SER A 20 -15.52 -10.59 4.83
CA SER A 20 -14.19 -10.66 4.24
C SER A 20 -13.25 -9.65 4.89
N ILE A 21 -11.95 -9.87 4.79
CA ILE A 21 -10.94 -8.92 5.28
C ILE A 21 -11.09 -7.58 4.57
N TYR A 22 -11.27 -7.62 3.25
CA TYR A 22 -11.49 -6.39 2.48
C TYR A 22 -12.68 -5.59 3.00
N ASP A 23 -13.82 -6.23 3.19
CA ASP A 23 -15.03 -5.55 3.68
C ASP A 23 -14.81 -4.97 5.07
N ARG A 24 -14.15 -5.72 5.96
CA ARG A 24 -13.84 -5.24 7.30
C ARG A 24 -12.96 -4.01 7.27
N LEU A 25 -11.87 -4.05 6.50
CA LEU A 25 -10.92 -2.94 6.42
C LEU A 25 -11.50 -1.74 5.67
N ALA A 26 -12.30 -1.98 4.63
CA ALA A 26 -12.92 -0.91 3.84
C ALA A 26 -13.93 -0.08 4.65
N LYS A 27 -14.49 -0.63 5.73
CA LYS A 27 -15.44 0.07 6.59
C LYS A 27 -14.78 1.02 7.59
N VAL A 28 -13.48 0.90 7.80
CA VAL A 28 -12.78 1.74 8.77
C VAL A 28 -12.74 3.17 8.26
N ASN A 29 -13.26 4.11 9.06
CA ASN A 29 -13.24 5.53 8.73
C ASN A 29 -11.95 6.15 9.23
N VAL A 30 -11.09 6.57 8.31
CA VAL A 30 -9.80 7.19 8.65
C VAL A 30 -9.79 8.71 8.39
N ASN A 31 -10.95 9.32 8.14
CA ASN A 31 -11.03 10.73 7.74
C ASN A 31 -10.32 11.68 8.71
N LYS A 32 -10.43 11.44 10.02
CA LYS A 32 -9.79 12.29 11.03
C LYS A 32 -8.26 12.24 11.01
N TYR A 33 -7.68 11.24 10.32
CA TYR A 33 -6.24 11.06 10.22
C TYR A 33 -5.67 11.50 8.88
N THR A 34 -6.51 12.09 8.01
CA THR A 34 -6.11 12.53 6.69
C THR A 34 -5.81 14.01 6.66
N GLU A 35 -4.94 14.41 5.74
CA GLU A 35 -4.61 15.79 5.44
C GLU A 35 -4.71 16.02 3.94
N LYS A 36 -5.20 17.20 3.54
CA LYS A 36 -5.21 17.59 2.14
C LYS A 36 -4.00 18.46 1.83
N LYS A 37 -3.32 18.13 0.72
CA LYS A 37 -2.24 18.96 0.16
C LYS A 37 -2.54 19.15 -1.33
N GLY A 38 -3.03 20.35 -1.68
CA GLY A 38 -3.54 20.62 -3.02
C GLY A 38 -4.76 19.75 -3.30
N GLN A 39 -4.71 18.99 -4.39
CA GLN A 39 -5.81 18.10 -4.81
C GLN A 39 -5.70 16.70 -4.21
N PHE A 40 -4.61 16.40 -3.48
CA PHE A 40 -4.37 15.07 -2.95
C PHE A 40 -4.73 14.98 -1.48
N THR A 41 -5.24 13.82 -1.08
CA THR A 41 -5.51 13.48 0.31
C THR A 41 -4.46 12.48 0.78
N TYR A 42 -3.83 12.74 1.91
CA TYR A 42 -2.81 11.89 2.49
C TYR A 42 -3.28 11.31 3.81
N LEU A 43 -3.09 10.00 3.99
CA LEU A 43 -3.29 9.31 5.25
C LEU A 43 -1.92 9.09 5.89
N SER A 44 -1.77 9.53 7.14
CA SER A 44 -0.53 9.30 7.88
C SER A 44 -0.27 7.79 8.02
N TRP A 45 0.94 7.36 7.67
CA TRP A 45 1.31 5.94 7.71
C TRP A 45 1.17 5.36 9.12
N ALA A 46 1.48 6.14 10.16
CA ALA A 46 1.39 5.68 11.53
C ALA A 46 -0.06 5.37 11.92
N TYR A 47 -0.99 6.21 11.51
CA TYR A 47 -2.41 5.97 11.77
C TYR A 47 -2.96 4.86 10.88
N ALA A 48 -2.46 4.73 9.66
CA ALA A 48 -2.83 3.60 8.80
C ALA A 48 -2.45 2.26 9.46
N VAL A 49 -1.22 2.17 9.97
CA VAL A 49 -0.73 0.99 10.69
C VAL A 49 -1.55 0.75 11.96
N GLN A 50 -1.80 1.80 12.74
CA GLN A 50 -2.60 1.70 13.96
C GLN A 50 -3.97 1.10 13.69
N GLU A 51 -4.70 1.64 12.73
CA GLU A 51 -6.04 1.15 12.40
C GLU A 51 -6.02 -0.24 11.77
N LEU A 52 -4.98 -0.53 10.96
CA LEU A 52 -4.78 -1.86 10.42
C LEU A 52 -4.64 -2.90 11.53
N LEU A 53 -3.76 -2.65 12.50
CA LEU A 53 -3.49 -3.62 13.56
C LEU A 53 -4.64 -3.76 14.54
N LYS A 54 -5.49 -2.74 14.69
CA LYS A 54 -6.75 -2.87 15.44
C LYS A 54 -7.73 -3.81 14.74
N ALA A 55 -7.86 -3.70 13.43
CA ALA A 55 -8.81 -4.48 12.65
C ALA A 55 -8.26 -5.85 12.25
N ALA A 56 -6.96 -5.97 12.07
CA ALA A 56 -6.27 -7.18 11.62
C ALA A 56 -4.94 -7.34 12.40
N PRO A 57 -5.01 -7.81 13.66
CA PRO A 57 -3.80 -7.87 14.53
C PRO A 57 -2.69 -8.79 14.02
N ASN A 58 -3.02 -9.72 13.12
CA ASN A 58 -2.06 -10.66 12.55
C ASN A 58 -1.42 -10.16 11.25
N ALA A 59 -1.68 -8.91 10.86
CA ALA A 59 -1.08 -8.33 9.66
C ALA A 59 0.44 -8.24 9.79
N THR A 60 1.15 -8.59 8.73
CA THR A 60 2.62 -8.47 8.64
C THR A 60 2.98 -7.84 7.30
N TRP A 61 4.16 -7.23 7.23
CA TRP A 61 4.63 -6.67 5.97
C TRP A 61 6.12 -6.84 5.80
N GLU A 62 6.54 -6.81 4.54
CA GLU A 62 7.93 -6.95 4.14
C GLU A 62 8.32 -5.80 3.22
N ILE A 63 9.44 -5.17 3.53
CA ILE A 63 10.09 -4.19 2.65
C ILE A 63 11.09 -4.96 1.80
N HIS A 64 10.90 -4.93 0.47
CA HIS A 64 11.74 -5.70 -0.43
C HIS A 64 13.12 -5.06 -0.60
N LEU A 65 14.15 -5.92 -0.68
CA LEU A 65 15.51 -5.52 -0.94
C LEU A 65 15.88 -5.84 -2.39
N PHE A 66 16.71 -4.98 -2.97
CA PHE A 66 17.17 -5.10 -4.35
C PHE A 66 18.67 -4.95 -4.41
N ASP A 67 19.31 -5.62 -5.37
CA ASP A 67 20.72 -5.41 -5.66
C ASP A 67 20.89 -4.11 -6.43
N VAL A 68 21.62 -3.16 -5.83
CA VAL A 68 21.99 -1.90 -6.48
C VAL A 68 23.50 -1.76 -6.37
N ASP A 69 24.20 -1.94 -7.49
CA ASP A 69 25.65 -1.89 -7.58
C ASP A 69 26.37 -2.81 -6.56
N GLY A 70 25.79 -4.01 -6.33
CA GLY A 70 26.33 -5.00 -5.40
C GLY A 70 25.86 -4.89 -3.96
N ASP A 71 25.15 -3.83 -3.61
CA ASP A 71 24.58 -3.63 -2.26
C ASP A 71 23.11 -4.01 -2.22
N GLN A 72 22.68 -4.59 -1.10
CA GLN A 72 21.26 -4.88 -0.87
C GLN A 72 20.58 -3.60 -0.35
N CYS A 73 19.72 -3.01 -1.17
CA CYS A 73 19.09 -1.72 -0.88
C CYS A 73 17.57 -1.86 -0.84
N PRO A 74 16.87 -1.09 0.03
CA PRO A 74 15.42 -1.11 0.09
C PRO A 74 14.76 -0.28 -1.02
N TYR A 75 15.43 -0.15 -2.15
CA TYR A 75 14.93 0.54 -3.32
C TYR A 75 15.53 -0.07 -4.59
N MET A 76 14.81 0.11 -5.69
CA MET A 76 15.19 -0.31 -7.02
C MET A 76 15.54 0.93 -7.83
N ARG A 77 16.64 0.87 -8.61
CA ARG A 77 17.01 1.95 -9.54
C ARG A 77 16.65 1.55 -10.97
N THR A 78 15.89 2.40 -11.67
CA THR A 78 15.46 2.15 -13.05
C THR A 78 15.68 3.39 -13.91
N PRO A 79 15.59 3.26 -15.26
CA PRO A 79 15.62 4.45 -16.12
C PRO A 79 14.49 5.46 -15.85
N ALA A 80 13.39 5.02 -15.26
CA ALA A 80 12.27 5.90 -14.93
C ALA A 80 12.42 6.58 -13.56
N GLY A 81 13.39 6.16 -12.75
CA GLY A 81 13.62 6.67 -11.41
C GLY A 81 13.80 5.56 -10.39
N TYR A 82 13.65 5.93 -9.11
CA TYR A 82 13.80 5.00 -8.00
C TYR A 82 12.44 4.58 -7.48
N PHE A 83 12.33 3.31 -7.08
CA PHE A 83 11.08 2.73 -6.58
C PHE A 83 11.34 1.92 -5.32
N VAL A 84 10.33 1.87 -4.45
CA VAL A 84 10.30 0.98 -3.30
C VAL A 84 9.15 0.00 -3.46
N GLN A 85 9.20 -1.12 -2.75
CA GLN A 85 8.19 -2.17 -2.87
C GLN A 85 7.91 -2.77 -1.51
N VAL A 86 6.62 -2.86 -1.16
CA VAL A 86 6.15 -3.41 0.10
C VAL A 86 5.09 -4.46 -0.18
N THR A 87 5.18 -5.60 0.48
CA THR A 87 4.14 -6.63 0.50
C THR A 87 3.51 -6.66 1.87
N LEU A 88 2.20 -6.47 1.93
CA LEU A 88 1.40 -6.60 3.14
C LEU A 88 0.59 -7.88 3.09
N THR A 89 0.70 -8.70 4.14
CA THR A 89 -0.05 -9.96 4.25
C THR A 89 -1.04 -9.85 5.40
N VAL A 90 -2.32 -10.11 5.09
CA VAL A 90 -3.41 -10.16 6.05
C VAL A 90 -4.15 -11.47 5.83
N ASN A 91 -4.30 -12.29 6.88
CA ASN A 91 -4.94 -13.61 6.80
C ASN A 91 -4.38 -14.46 5.63
N ASP A 92 -3.05 -14.50 5.51
CA ASP A 92 -2.34 -15.25 4.48
C ASP A 92 -2.58 -14.74 3.05
N VAL A 93 -3.20 -13.58 2.88
CA VAL A 93 -3.38 -12.95 1.56
C VAL A 93 -2.38 -11.83 1.39
N PRO A 94 -1.34 -12.02 0.54
CA PRO A 94 -0.37 -10.97 0.28
C PRO A 94 -0.87 -10.01 -0.78
N ARG A 95 -0.57 -8.71 -0.59
CA ARG A 95 -0.79 -7.67 -1.59
C ARG A 95 0.48 -6.83 -1.67
N THR A 96 0.92 -6.56 -2.88
CA THR A 96 2.18 -5.87 -3.13
C THR A 96 1.94 -4.54 -3.81
N GLN A 97 2.60 -3.50 -3.29
CA GLN A 97 2.58 -2.16 -3.86
C GLN A 97 4.00 -1.74 -4.23
N VAL A 98 4.13 -1.10 -5.38
CA VAL A 98 5.36 -0.42 -5.82
C VAL A 98 5.07 1.08 -5.80
N HIS A 99 6.01 1.87 -5.29
CA HIS A 99 5.83 3.32 -5.17
C HIS A 99 7.10 4.05 -5.60
N PRO A 100 6.99 5.09 -6.45
CA PRO A 100 8.16 5.87 -6.84
C PRO A 100 8.66 6.76 -5.71
N VAL A 101 9.97 7.01 -5.71
CA VAL A 101 10.58 7.96 -4.79
C VAL A 101 10.39 9.37 -5.38
N LEU A 102 9.58 10.17 -4.72
CA LEU A 102 9.14 11.47 -5.19
C LEU A 102 9.55 12.59 -4.24
N ASP A 103 9.72 13.80 -4.79
CA ASP A 103 9.90 15.00 -3.98
C ASP A 103 8.54 15.57 -3.53
N PHE A 104 8.57 16.72 -2.85
CA PHE A 104 7.34 17.36 -2.33
C PHE A 104 6.41 17.87 -3.42
N ARG A 105 6.87 17.96 -4.67
CA ARG A 105 6.06 18.32 -5.84
C ARG A 105 5.56 17.09 -6.60
N ASN A 106 5.75 15.89 -6.02
CA ASN A 106 5.41 14.61 -6.65
C ASN A 106 6.17 14.38 -7.97
N GLN A 107 7.41 14.86 -8.03
CA GLN A 107 8.31 14.62 -9.17
C GLN A 107 9.37 13.60 -8.78
N PRO A 108 9.85 12.78 -9.73
CA PRO A 108 10.90 11.79 -9.44
C PRO A 108 12.17 12.46 -8.89
N VAL A 109 12.77 11.86 -7.89
CA VAL A 109 14.03 12.31 -7.31
C VAL A 109 15.18 11.64 -8.05
N ASN A 110 16.09 12.42 -8.60
CA ASN A 110 17.22 11.89 -9.40
C ASN A 110 18.30 11.25 -8.54
N THR A 111 18.52 11.78 -7.34
CA THR A 111 19.54 11.27 -6.41
C THR A 111 18.94 11.26 -5.00
N PRO A 112 18.13 10.24 -4.68
CA PRO A 112 17.45 10.19 -3.40
C PRO A 112 18.44 9.93 -2.27
N ASN A 113 18.18 10.56 -1.12
CA ASN A 113 18.89 10.29 0.11
C ASN A 113 18.06 9.35 1.00
N ALA A 114 18.61 9.02 2.18
CA ALA A 114 17.94 8.09 3.10
C ALA A 114 16.56 8.60 3.55
N PHE A 115 16.41 9.92 3.72
CA PHE A 115 15.11 10.51 4.08
C PHE A 115 14.09 10.30 2.98
N ASP A 116 14.48 10.52 1.73
CA ASP A 116 13.59 10.33 0.56
C ASP A 116 13.12 8.88 0.46
N ILE A 117 14.05 7.94 0.64
CA ILE A 117 13.74 6.50 0.59
C ILE A 117 12.80 6.12 1.73
N ASN A 118 13.06 6.58 2.95
CA ASN A 118 12.21 6.28 4.10
C ASN A 118 10.78 6.82 3.89
N THR A 119 10.65 8.04 3.39
CA THR A 119 9.34 8.64 3.08
C THR A 119 8.60 7.81 2.04
N ALA A 120 9.30 7.37 0.98
CA ALA A 120 8.71 6.54 -0.06
C ALA A 120 8.21 5.20 0.50
N ILE A 121 8.99 4.57 1.39
CA ILE A 121 8.58 3.31 2.04
C ILE A 121 7.31 3.51 2.86
N GLN A 122 7.22 4.59 3.64
CA GLN A 122 6.04 4.88 4.44
C GLN A 122 4.80 5.10 3.58
N ARG A 123 4.93 5.86 2.49
CA ARG A 123 3.84 6.09 1.53
C ARG A 123 3.45 4.79 0.82
N CYS A 124 4.43 3.97 0.47
CA CYS A 124 4.20 2.66 -0.14
C CYS A 124 3.43 1.73 0.79
N LEU A 125 3.80 1.69 2.07
CA LEU A 125 3.10 0.89 3.09
C LEU A 125 1.64 1.32 3.21
N THR A 126 1.37 2.63 3.27
CA THR A 126 0.00 3.15 3.33
C THR A 126 -0.83 2.70 2.13
N LYS A 127 -0.25 2.70 0.94
CA LYS A 127 -0.93 2.22 -0.27
C LYS A 127 -1.10 0.70 -0.28
N ALA A 128 -0.13 -0.05 0.23
CA ALA A 128 -0.28 -1.51 0.39
C ALA A 128 -1.43 -1.83 1.35
N ILE A 129 -1.56 -1.06 2.44
CA ILE A 129 -2.68 -1.17 3.37
C ILE A 129 -4.00 -0.89 2.65
N ALA A 130 -4.03 0.12 1.77
CA ALA A 130 -5.20 0.44 0.96
C ALA A 130 -5.59 -0.72 0.03
N LEU A 131 -4.62 -1.46 -0.51
CA LEU A 131 -4.91 -2.64 -1.34
C LEU A 131 -5.63 -3.74 -0.57
N GLN A 132 -5.46 -3.81 0.75
CA GLN A 132 -6.19 -4.73 1.61
C GLN A 132 -7.58 -4.18 2.01
N GLY A 133 -7.85 -2.90 1.71
CA GLY A 133 -9.15 -2.26 1.93
C GLY A 133 -9.13 -0.99 2.76
N LEU A 134 -8.22 -0.87 3.72
CA LEU A 134 -8.22 0.24 4.67
C LEU A 134 -7.72 1.52 4.01
N GLY A 135 -8.59 2.53 3.95
CA GLY A 135 -8.23 3.82 3.39
C GLY A 135 -8.22 3.87 1.86
N LEU A 136 -8.64 2.80 1.19
CA LEU A 136 -8.66 2.78 -0.29
C LEU A 136 -9.51 3.91 -0.86
N TYR A 137 -10.60 4.25 -0.19
CA TYR A 137 -11.52 5.28 -0.68
C TYR A 137 -10.88 6.67 -0.81
N ILE A 138 -9.80 6.96 -0.07
CA ILE A 138 -9.15 8.28 -0.16
C ILE A 138 -8.43 8.48 -1.49
N TYR A 139 -8.10 7.37 -2.18
CA TYR A 139 -7.43 7.42 -3.48
C TYR A 139 -8.39 7.37 -4.65
N ALA A 140 -9.67 7.11 -4.40
CA ALA A 140 -10.68 7.06 -5.47
C ALA A 140 -10.80 8.41 -6.15
N GLY A 141 -10.70 8.43 -7.46
CA GLY A 141 -10.83 9.64 -8.26
C GLY A 141 -9.54 10.39 -8.55
N GLU A 142 -8.41 10.01 -7.92
CA GLU A 142 -7.14 10.71 -8.15
C GLU A 142 -6.59 10.52 -9.57
N ASP A 143 -6.94 9.42 -10.23
CA ASP A 143 -6.46 9.09 -11.57
C ASP A 143 -7.52 9.33 -12.65
N LEU A 144 -8.60 10.01 -12.32
CA LEU A 144 -9.62 10.33 -13.31
C LEU A 144 -9.07 11.35 -14.31
N PRO A 145 -9.38 11.19 -15.61
CA PRO A 145 -8.94 12.17 -16.60
C PRO A 145 -9.59 13.53 -16.34
N PRO A 146 -8.92 14.63 -16.70
CA PRO A 146 -9.52 15.95 -16.57
C PRO A 146 -10.76 16.07 -17.46
N GLU A 147 -11.77 16.78 -16.95
CA GLU A 147 -12.99 17.07 -17.71
C GLU A 147 -12.76 18.11 -18.80
#